data_a3d9ce73af6322886394b133b20bdf99
#
_entry.id   a3d9ce73af6322886394b133b20bdf99
#
_cell.length_a   1.000
_cell.length_b   1.000
_cell.length_c   1.000
_cell.angle_alpha   90.00
_cell.angle_beta   90.00
_cell.angle_gamma   90.00
#
_symmetry.space_group_name_H-M   'P 1'
#
loop_
_entity.id
_entity.type
_entity.pdbx_description
1 polymer ?
#
loop_
_entity_poly.entity_id
_entity_poly.type
_entity_poly.pdbx_seq_one_letter_code
_entity_poly.pdbx_strand_id
1 'polypeptide(L)'
;MGNLDNRVAIVTGGGRGIGRATSLRLARDGAAVVVNDIDAEPADETVALIAEAGGQAVSVVANTVELAQAEDLAAKAVDAFGSLDILVNNAGTTRDKMFHGLTDELFDLVIDASLRTSYHATLAAMPYMRDAAKQEMAELGAPAHQRKIVFTSSVAALMGNPGQFNYTAAKGAIIAVTKTLARELGPFGINVNAVAPGFVETRLTAARKPGETFGIPDETRNMAKAIIALGRLGEPEDIANVTAFLCSPDSNFVSGVTIPVSGGQLGGM
;
A
#
# COMPACT_ATOMS: atom_id res chain seq x y z
N MET A 1 7.91 20.75 -12.45
CA MET A 1 7.76 20.48 -11.03
C MET A 1 6.71 19.38 -10.89
N GLY A 2 7.03 18.32 -10.16
CA GLY A 2 6.10 17.23 -9.90
C GLY A 2 5.08 17.61 -8.84
N ASN A 3 3.93 16.93 -8.81
CA ASN A 3 2.88 17.20 -7.81
C ASN A 3 3.30 16.84 -6.38
N LEU A 4 4.44 16.12 -6.21
CA LEU A 4 4.95 15.65 -4.93
C LEU A 4 6.35 16.21 -4.59
N ASP A 5 6.75 17.28 -5.25
CA ASP A 5 8.03 17.93 -4.94
C ASP A 5 8.12 18.30 -3.46
N ASN A 6 9.28 18.01 -2.84
CA ASN A 6 9.55 18.20 -1.42
C ASN A 6 8.64 17.36 -0.49
N ARG A 7 8.12 16.23 -0.93
CA ARG A 7 7.41 15.24 -0.10
C ARG A 7 8.26 14.01 0.11
N VAL A 8 8.15 13.43 1.27
CA VAL A 8 8.81 12.18 1.65
C VAL A 8 7.76 11.10 1.83
N ALA A 9 7.95 9.99 1.13
CA ALA A 9 7.02 8.86 1.11
C ALA A 9 7.69 7.58 1.61
N ILE A 10 7.02 6.84 2.50
CA ILE A 10 7.34 5.44 2.80
C ILE A 10 6.37 4.57 2.00
N VAL A 11 6.90 3.55 1.31
CA VAL A 11 6.10 2.49 0.67
C VAL A 11 6.50 1.14 1.27
N THR A 12 5.60 0.51 2.04
CA THR A 12 5.85 -0.82 2.60
C THR A 12 5.62 -1.91 1.54
N GLY A 13 6.47 -2.95 1.50
CA GLY A 13 6.48 -3.91 0.41
C GLY A 13 6.79 -3.26 -0.94
N GLY A 14 7.65 -2.24 -0.93
CA GLY A 14 7.99 -1.39 -2.08
C GLY A 14 8.93 -2.03 -3.09
N GLY A 15 9.49 -3.20 -2.80
CA GLY A 15 10.49 -3.86 -3.64
C GLY A 15 9.92 -4.59 -4.85
N ARG A 16 8.63 -4.90 -4.90
CA ARG A 16 8.02 -5.74 -5.96
C ARG A 16 6.59 -5.32 -6.31
N GLY A 17 6.13 -5.71 -7.51
CA GLY A 17 4.73 -5.61 -7.94
C GLY A 17 4.14 -4.23 -7.76
N ILE A 18 2.95 -4.15 -7.12
CA ILE A 18 2.23 -2.88 -6.87
C ILE A 18 3.08 -1.90 -6.07
N GLY A 19 3.81 -2.39 -5.04
CA GLY A 19 4.67 -1.55 -4.21
C GLY A 19 5.80 -0.91 -5.01
N ARG A 20 6.50 -1.69 -5.86
CA ARG A 20 7.54 -1.17 -6.76
C ARG A 20 6.97 -0.12 -7.72
N ALA A 21 5.87 -0.43 -8.40
CA ALA A 21 5.23 0.50 -9.33
C ALA A 21 4.80 1.80 -8.62
N THR A 22 4.30 1.69 -7.39
CA THR A 22 3.94 2.85 -6.55
C THR A 22 5.18 3.67 -6.19
N SER A 23 6.27 3.03 -5.75
CA SER A 23 7.54 3.72 -5.41
C SER A 23 8.09 4.49 -6.61
N LEU A 24 8.15 3.83 -7.78
CA LEU A 24 8.58 4.45 -9.04
C LEU A 24 7.67 5.62 -9.45
N ARG A 25 6.36 5.46 -9.27
CA ARG A 25 5.39 6.49 -9.62
C ARG A 25 5.50 7.72 -8.71
N LEU A 26 5.61 7.54 -7.40
CA LEU A 26 5.75 8.65 -6.45
C LEU A 26 7.06 9.40 -6.67
N ALA A 27 8.17 8.67 -6.91
CA ALA A 27 9.46 9.28 -7.25
C ALA A 27 9.41 10.08 -8.55
N ARG A 28 8.77 9.57 -9.60
CA ARG A 28 8.55 10.28 -10.86
C ARG A 28 7.74 11.57 -10.67
N ASP A 29 6.79 11.56 -9.74
CA ASP A 29 5.96 12.70 -9.41
C ASP A 29 6.67 13.70 -8.46
N GLY A 30 7.94 13.44 -8.05
CA GLY A 30 8.82 14.36 -7.32
C GLY A 30 9.08 14.01 -5.86
N ALA A 31 8.48 12.95 -5.31
CA ALA A 31 8.72 12.56 -3.93
C ALA A 31 10.09 11.90 -3.73
N ALA A 32 10.72 12.14 -2.57
CA ALA A 32 11.77 11.28 -2.05
C ALA A 32 11.12 10.02 -1.44
N VAL A 33 11.60 8.82 -1.82
CA VAL A 33 10.92 7.57 -1.48
C VAL A 33 11.78 6.68 -0.61
N VAL A 34 11.24 6.24 0.52
CA VAL A 34 11.78 5.17 1.34
C VAL A 34 11.11 3.86 0.92
N VAL A 35 11.86 3.02 0.24
CA VAL A 35 11.42 1.71 -0.22
C VAL A 35 11.64 0.69 0.89
N ASN A 36 10.58 0.30 1.57
CA ASN A 36 10.67 -0.77 2.57
C ASN A 36 10.28 -2.11 1.95
N ASP A 37 11.06 -3.13 2.23
CA ASP A 37 10.73 -4.54 1.98
C ASP A 37 11.38 -5.40 3.07
N ILE A 38 10.96 -6.66 3.20
CA ILE A 38 11.62 -7.65 4.06
C ILE A 38 12.86 -8.24 3.39
N ASP A 39 12.94 -8.16 2.07
CA ASP A 39 14.04 -8.63 1.25
C ASP A 39 14.88 -7.44 0.74
N ALA A 40 16.20 -7.47 0.94
CA ALA A 40 17.10 -6.39 0.53
C ALA A 40 17.15 -6.21 -0.99
N GLU A 41 17.42 -7.32 -1.72
CA GLU A 41 17.63 -7.29 -3.18
C GLU A 41 16.51 -6.56 -3.95
N PRO A 42 15.21 -6.86 -3.78
CA PRO A 42 14.16 -6.15 -4.53
C PRO A 42 13.94 -4.70 -4.06
N ALA A 43 14.25 -4.38 -2.80
CA ALA A 43 14.22 -3.00 -2.33
C ALA A 43 15.34 -2.18 -3.01
N ASP A 44 16.56 -2.72 -3.04
CA ASP A 44 17.72 -2.08 -3.67
C ASP A 44 17.55 -1.94 -5.20
N GLU A 45 16.99 -2.96 -5.88
CA GLU A 45 16.63 -2.84 -7.30
C GLU A 45 15.65 -1.68 -7.55
N THR A 46 14.64 -1.53 -6.70
CA THR A 46 13.65 -0.46 -6.84
C THR A 46 14.30 0.92 -6.64
N VAL A 47 15.21 1.04 -5.66
CA VAL A 47 15.99 2.26 -5.43
C VAL A 47 16.88 2.57 -6.64
N ALA A 48 17.56 1.56 -7.20
CA ALA A 48 18.39 1.74 -8.40
C ALA A 48 17.57 2.27 -9.59
N LEU A 49 16.39 1.69 -9.84
CA LEU A 49 15.48 2.14 -10.90
C LEU A 49 15.01 3.59 -10.69
N ILE A 50 14.74 3.99 -9.44
CA ILE A 50 14.38 5.37 -9.10
C ILE A 50 15.55 6.31 -9.39
N ALA A 51 16.77 5.93 -8.99
CA ALA A 51 17.97 6.74 -9.21
C ALA A 51 18.31 6.88 -10.71
N GLU A 52 18.17 5.79 -11.50
CA GLU A 52 18.33 5.82 -12.96
C GLU A 52 17.35 6.78 -13.65
N ALA A 53 16.12 6.91 -13.09
CA ALA A 53 15.12 7.87 -13.56
C ALA A 53 15.33 9.30 -13.02
N GLY A 54 16.39 9.55 -12.24
CA GLY A 54 16.72 10.87 -11.67
C GLY A 54 15.95 11.22 -10.41
N GLY A 55 15.25 10.27 -9.79
CA GLY A 55 14.55 10.44 -8.52
C GLY A 55 15.46 10.20 -7.30
N GLN A 56 14.90 10.39 -6.11
CA GLN A 56 15.59 10.17 -4.84
C GLN A 56 14.92 9.03 -4.07
N ALA A 57 15.71 8.03 -3.66
CA ALA A 57 15.20 6.95 -2.82
C ALA A 57 16.29 6.34 -1.95
N VAL A 58 15.86 5.71 -0.87
CA VAL A 58 16.68 4.81 -0.03
C VAL A 58 15.91 3.53 0.26
N SER A 59 16.62 2.41 0.40
CA SER A 59 16.04 1.15 0.83
C SER A 59 16.13 1.01 2.35
N VAL A 60 15.08 0.45 2.96
CA VAL A 60 15.08 0.07 4.38
C VAL A 60 14.52 -1.34 4.51
N VAL A 61 15.40 -2.29 4.83
CA VAL A 61 15.00 -3.67 5.13
C VAL A 61 14.43 -3.72 6.53
N ALA A 62 13.13 -3.98 6.64
CA ALA A 62 12.44 -4.07 7.92
C ALA A 62 11.18 -4.91 7.82
N ASN A 63 10.95 -5.76 8.83
CA ASN A 63 9.69 -6.46 9.01
C ASN A 63 8.76 -5.63 9.91
N THR A 64 7.85 -4.89 9.30
CA THR A 64 6.93 -3.99 10.03
C THR A 64 5.82 -4.71 10.82
N VAL A 65 5.82 -6.06 10.86
CA VAL A 65 5.10 -6.82 11.89
C VAL A 65 5.66 -6.52 13.29
N GLU A 66 6.95 -6.21 13.37
CA GLU A 66 7.63 -5.84 14.61
C GLU A 66 7.60 -4.31 14.78
N LEU A 67 6.95 -3.82 15.86
CA LEU A 67 6.79 -2.39 16.08
C LEU A 67 8.13 -1.64 16.08
N ALA A 68 9.15 -2.16 16.76
CA ALA A 68 10.45 -1.52 16.82
C ALA A 68 11.10 -1.35 15.43
N GLN A 69 10.88 -2.28 14.50
CA GLN A 69 11.38 -2.16 13.13
C GLN A 69 10.54 -1.15 12.31
N ALA A 70 9.25 -1.01 12.60
CA ALA A 70 8.42 0.03 12.00
C ALA A 70 8.81 1.42 12.49
N GLU A 71 9.15 1.56 13.78
CA GLU A 71 9.66 2.81 14.36
C GLU A 71 11.02 3.19 13.75
N ASP A 72 11.95 2.25 13.59
CA ASP A 72 13.23 2.46 12.91
C ASP A 72 13.03 2.87 11.43
N LEU A 73 12.09 2.25 10.72
CA LEU A 73 11.73 2.62 9.36
C LEU A 73 11.27 4.08 9.27
N ALA A 74 10.37 4.52 10.17
CA ALA A 74 9.86 5.89 10.18
C ALA A 74 10.96 6.89 10.54
N ALA A 75 11.82 6.58 11.52
CA ALA A 75 12.97 7.39 11.88
C ALA A 75 13.96 7.55 10.71
N LYS A 76 14.30 6.46 10.02
CA LYS A 76 15.19 6.50 8.85
C LYS A 76 14.66 7.34 7.69
N ALA A 77 13.35 7.43 7.52
CA ALA A 77 12.76 8.31 6.51
C ALA A 77 13.06 9.79 6.83
N VAL A 78 12.90 10.16 8.09
CA VAL A 78 13.16 11.52 8.57
C VAL A 78 14.66 11.83 8.58
N ASP A 79 15.50 10.89 8.99
CA ASP A 79 16.95 11.03 8.98
C ASP A 79 17.49 11.22 7.56
N ALA A 80 16.93 10.51 6.57
CA ALA A 80 17.38 10.58 5.18
C ALA A 80 16.88 11.84 4.45
N PHE A 81 15.64 12.28 4.70
CA PHE A 81 14.96 13.28 3.89
C PHE A 81 14.31 14.43 4.67
N GLY A 82 14.37 14.42 6.00
CA GLY A 82 13.95 15.53 6.87
C GLY A 82 12.48 15.55 7.27
N SER A 83 11.60 14.76 6.64
CA SER A 83 10.15 14.68 6.96
C SER A 83 9.56 13.32 6.69
N LEU A 84 8.28 13.15 7.04
CA LEU A 84 7.44 12.04 6.59
C LEU A 84 6.04 12.60 6.26
N ASP A 85 5.71 12.61 4.97
CA ASP A 85 4.49 13.25 4.45
C ASP A 85 3.47 12.24 3.94
N ILE A 86 3.96 11.10 3.42
CA ILE A 86 3.16 10.08 2.76
C ILE A 86 3.53 8.70 3.30
N LEU A 87 2.51 7.93 3.72
CA LEU A 87 2.67 6.52 4.07
C LEU A 87 1.76 5.67 3.19
N VAL A 88 2.38 4.78 2.39
CA VAL A 88 1.64 3.77 1.62
C VAL A 88 1.80 2.42 2.29
N ASN A 89 0.75 1.96 2.95
CA ASN A 89 0.64 0.64 3.56
C ASN A 89 0.27 -0.39 2.49
N ASN A 90 1.27 -0.89 1.76
CA ASN A 90 1.07 -1.83 0.65
C ASN A 90 1.50 -3.26 1.01
N ALA A 91 2.38 -3.46 1.98
CA ALA A 91 2.83 -4.80 2.39
C ALA A 91 1.65 -5.74 2.67
N GLY A 92 1.80 -6.98 2.24
CA GLY A 92 0.79 -8.01 2.46
C GLY A 92 1.08 -9.29 1.70
N THR A 93 0.43 -10.36 2.13
CA THR A 93 0.50 -11.67 1.47
C THR A 93 -0.84 -12.39 1.56
N THR A 94 -0.99 -13.45 0.79
CA THR A 94 -2.13 -14.38 0.89
C THR A 94 -1.64 -15.81 1.07
N ARG A 95 -2.44 -16.61 1.75
CA ARG A 95 -2.29 -18.07 1.88
C ARG A 95 -3.67 -18.67 1.82
N ASP A 96 -4.07 -19.02 0.60
CA ASP A 96 -5.42 -19.45 0.30
C ASP A 96 -5.66 -20.87 0.79
N LYS A 97 -6.74 -21.06 1.55
CA LYS A 97 -7.21 -22.35 2.04
C LYS A 97 -8.70 -22.30 2.30
N MET A 98 -9.44 -23.32 1.84
CA MET A 98 -10.87 -23.42 2.15
C MET A 98 -11.06 -23.43 3.68
N PHE A 99 -12.13 -22.77 4.16
CA PHE A 99 -12.35 -22.47 5.56
C PHE A 99 -12.19 -23.68 6.49
N HIS A 100 -12.75 -24.84 6.09
CA HIS A 100 -12.67 -26.08 6.89
C HIS A 100 -11.25 -26.66 7.03
N GLY A 101 -10.28 -26.19 6.24
CA GLY A 101 -8.89 -26.60 6.30
C GLY A 101 -7.94 -25.45 6.66
N LEU A 102 -8.46 -24.27 7.02
CA LEU A 102 -7.66 -23.16 7.48
C LEU A 102 -7.14 -23.47 8.90
N THR A 103 -5.84 -23.22 9.12
CA THR A 103 -5.21 -23.36 10.44
C THR A 103 -4.93 -21.98 11.04
N ASP A 104 -4.73 -21.93 12.36
CA ASP A 104 -4.42 -20.69 13.07
C ASP A 104 -3.12 -20.06 12.55
N GLU A 105 -2.11 -20.87 12.22
CA GLU A 105 -0.84 -20.38 11.69
C GLU A 105 -1.01 -19.69 10.33
N LEU A 106 -1.86 -20.23 9.45
CA LEU A 106 -2.18 -19.62 8.17
C LEU A 106 -3.04 -18.37 8.32
N PHE A 107 -3.92 -18.36 9.31
CA PHE A 107 -4.73 -17.19 9.65
C PHE A 107 -3.84 -16.07 10.17
N ASP A 108 -3.06 -16.33 11.22
CA ASP A 108 -2.19 -15.35 11.87
C ASP A 108 -1.15 -14.78 10.90
N LEU A 109 -0.51 -15.63 10.08
CA LEU A 109 0.45 -15.18 9.08
C LEU A 109 -0.13 -14.11 8.15
N VAL A 110 -1.36 -14.27 7.67
CA VAL A 110 -1.98 -13.31 6.74
C VAL A 110 -2.46 -12.06 7.46
N ILE A 111 -2.99 -12.19 8.68
CA ILE A 111 -3.37 -11.05 9.53
C ILE A 111 -2.12 -10.21 9.85
N ASP A 112 -1.05 -10.85 10.27
CA ASP A 112 0.19 -10.17 10.61
C ASP A 112 0.80 -9.45 9.41
N ALA A 113 0.97 -10.16 8.29
CA ALA A 113 1.58 -9.60 7.10
C ALA A 113 0.74 -8.50 6.42
N SER A 114 -0.56 -8.39 6.67
CA SER A 114 -1.43 -7.43 5.99
C SER A 114 -2.00 -6.36 6.93
N LEU A 115 -2.52 -6.76 8.09
CA LEU A 115 -3.18 -5.83 9.02
C LEU A 115 -2.22 -5.32 10.10
N ARG A 116 -1.46 -6.20 10.75
CA ARG A 116 -0.53 -5.80 11.81
C ARG A 116 0.61 -4.93 11.27
N THR A 117 1.18 -5.29 10.10
CA THR A 117 2.17 -4.43 9.42
C THR A 117 1.62 -3.03 9.18
N SER A 118 0.40 -2.91 8.67
CA SER A 118 -0.24 -1.62 8.40
C SER A 118 -0.51 -0.83 9.68
N TYR A 119 -0.92 -1.52 10.75
CA TYR A 119 -1.13 -0.91 12.07
C TYR A 119 0.18 -0.35 12.63
N HIS A 120 1.25 -1.15 12.69
CA HIS A 120 2.52 -0.73 13.26
C HIS A 120 3.20 0.36 12.42
N ALA A 121 3.20 0.24 11.09
CA ALA A 121 3.76 1.30 10.23
C ALA A 121 2.99 2.63 10.39
N THR A 122 1.65 2.57 10.53
CA THR A 122 0.85 3.77 10.78
C THR A 122 1.12 4.34 12.16
N LEU A 123 1.19 3.51 13.20
CA LEU A 123 1.50 3.95 14.56
C LEU A 123 2.88 4.62 14.64
N ALA A 124 3.90 4.00 14.04
CA ALA A 124 5.27 4.51 13.99
C ALA A 124 5.40 5.85 13.23
N ALA A 125 4.52 6.10 12.27
CA ALA A 125 4.49 7.36 11.52
C ALA A 125 3.86 8.52 12.30
N MET A 126 3.09 8.28 13.38
CA MET A 126 2.33 9.33 14.08
C MET A 126 3.17 10.45 14.65
N PRO A 127 4.34 10.22 15.27
CA PRO A 127 5.21 11.31 15.75
C PRO A 127 5.61 12.29 14.63
N TYR A 128 5.85 11.77 13.44
CA TYR A 128 6.35 12.53 12.28
C TYR A 128 5.24 13.11 11.40
N MET A 129 4.04 12.57 11.46
CA MET A 129 2.91 13.04 10.67
C MET A 129 1.92 13.86 11.51
N ARG A 130 1.34 13.24 12.56
CA ARG A 130 0.31 13.88 13.39
C ARG A 130 0.88 14.90 14.35
N ASP A 131 1.95 14.54 15.06
CA ASP A 131 2.50 15.44 16.08
C ASP A 131 3.26 16.60 15.43
N ALA A 132 3.92 16.37 14.28
CA ALA A 132 4.47 17.44 13.44
C ALA A 132 3.37 18.41 12.95
N ALA A 133 2.25 17.88 12.43
CA ALA A 133 1.12 18.71 12.00
C ALA A 133 0.52 19.51 13.18
N LYS A 134 0.44 18.91 14.37
CA LYS A 134 -0.03 19.59 15.58
C LYS A 134 0.89 20.75 15.99
N GLN A 135 2.19 20.57 15.85
CA GLN A 135 3.16 21.65 16.11
C GLN A 135 3.01 22.77 15.07
N GLU A 136 2.92 22.45 13.77
CA GLU A 136 2.68 23.41 12.70
C GLU A 136 1.38 24.21 12.95
N MET A 137 0.31 23.54 13.37
CA MET A 137 -0.96 24.21 13.68
C MET A 137 -0.82 25.18 14.87
N ALA A 138 0.00 24.86 15.88
CA ALA A 138 0.25 25.75 17.00
C ALA A 138 1.07 26.99 16.59
N GLU A 139 2.01 26.83 15.66
CA GLU A 139 2.92 27.88 15.21
C GLU A 139 2.33 28.73 14.06
N LEU A 140 1.63 28.09 13.11
CA LEU A 140 1.17 28.70 11.84
C LEU A 140 -0.35 28.87 11.75
N GLY A 141 -1.10 28.30 12.70
CA GLY A 141 -2.58 28.30 12.68
C GLY A 141 -3.19 27.18 11.81
N ALA A 142 -2.40 26.48 11.02
CA ALA A 142 -2.81 25.37 10.16
C ALA A 142 -1.63 24.44 9.87
N PRO A 143 -1.87 23.18 9.45
CA PRO A 143 -0.80 22.32 8.93
C PRO A 143 -0.16 22.98 7.71
N ALA A 144 1.17 22.89 7.56
CA ALA A 144 1.91 23.47 6.43
C ALA A 144 1.44 22.86 5.08
N HIS A 145 1.00 21.61 5.10
CA HIS A 145 0.39 20.90 3.98
C HIS A 145 -0.41 19.70 4.47
N GLN A 146 -1.21 19.11 3.60
CA GLN A 146 -1.91 17.87 3.93
C GLN A 146 -1.01 16.66 3.73
N ARG A 147 -0.93 15.80 4.74
CA ARG A 147 -0.24 14.52 4.72
C ARG A 147 -1.19 13.42 4.25
N LYS A 148 -0.65 12.31 3.78
CA LYS A 148 -1.42 11.24 3.14
C LYS A 148 -1.07 9.87 3.69
N ILE A 149 -2.10 9.10 4.04
CA ILE A 149 -1.98 7.67 4.35
C ILE A 149 -2.85 6.91 3.36
N VAL A 150 -2.25 5.99 2.62
CA VAL A 150 -2.97 5.14 1.67
C VAL A 150 -2.75 3.67 2.03
N PHE A 151 -3.85 2.94 2.16
CA PHE A 151 -3.83 1.50 2.41
C PHE A 151 -4.13 0.72 1.13
N THR A 152 -3.49 -0.43 0.98
CA THR A 152 -3.81 -1.39 -0.07
C THR A 152 -4.72 -2.49 0.49
N SER A 153 -6.02 -2.38 0.20
CA SER A 153 -7.04 -3.39 0.45
C SER A 153 -7.10 -4.41 -0.70
N SER A 154 -8.26 -4.89 -1.07
CA SER A 154 -8.52 -5.78 -2.21
C SER A 154 -10.01 -5.81 -2.55
N VAL A 155 -10.35 -6.06 -3.80
CA VAL A 155 -11.74 -6.37 -4.19
C VAL A 155 -12.28 -7.63 -3.50
N ALA A 156 -11.39 -8.56 -3.11
CA ALA A 156 -11.78 -9.73 -2.32
C ALA A 156 -12.44 -9.33 -0.98
N ALA A 157 -12.05 -8.19 -0.41
CA ALA A 157 -12.68 -7.66 0.80
C ALA A 157 -14.08 -7.06 0.57
N LEU A 158 -14.41 -6.74 -0.67
CA LEU A 158 -15.70 -6.15 -1.06
C LEU A 158 -16.71 -7.22 -1.50
N MET A 159 -16.25 -8.30 -2.17
CA MET A 159 -17.12 -9.29 -2.77
C MET A 159 -17.00 -10.70 -2.16
N GLY A 160 -15.98 -10.93 -1.34
CA GLY A 160 -15.61 -12.27 -0.89
C GLY A 160 -14.84 -13.04 -1.99
N ASN A 161 -14.01 -13.99 -1.55
CA ASN A 161 -13.37 -14.93 -2.47
C ASN A 161 -13.20 -16.28 -1.77
N PRO A 162 -13.74 -17.39 -2.33
CA PRO A 162 -13.59 -18.71 -1.73
C PRO A 162 -12.11 -19.04 -1.47
N GLY A 163 -11.82 -19.58 -0.29
CA GLY A 163 -10.48 -19.93 0.15
C GLY A 163 -9.66 -18.77 0.75
N GLN A 164 -10.20 -17.54 0.79
CA GLN A 164 -9.50 -16.36 1.27
C GLN A 164 -10.09 -15.76 2.57
N PHE A 165 -10.60 -16.60 3.47
CA PHE A 165 -11.18 -16.13 4.72
C PHE A 165 -10.25 -15.20 5.52
N ASN A 166 -8.98 -15.62 5.73
CA ASN A 166 -7.94 -14.85 6.42
C ASN A 166 -7.60 -13.55 5.67
N TYR A 167 -7.40 -13.64 4.36
CA TYR A 167 -7.07 -12.49 3.51
C TYR A 167 -8.22 -11.48 3.43
N THR A 168 -9.44 -11.97 3.23
CA THR A 168 -10.65 -11.14 3.20
C THR A 168 -10.90 -10.46 4.56
N ALA A 169 -10.65 -11.17 5.67
CA ALA A 169 -10.73 -10.59 7.01
C ALA A 169 -9.73 -9.44 7.19
N ALA A 170 -8.45 -9.67 6.84
CA ALA A 170 -7.41 -8.63 6.93
C ALA A 170 -7.72 -7.42 6.03
N LYS A 171 -8.05 -7.66 4.77
CA LYS A 171 -8.30 -6.58 3.79
C LYS A 171 -9.65 -5.88 4.02
N GLY A 172 -10.64 -6.56 4.62
CA GLY A 172 -11.89 -5.96 5.11
C GLY A 172 -11.66 -5.05 6.32
N ALA A 173 -10.82 -5.48 7.28
CA ALA A 173 -10.41 -4.64 8.39
C ALA A 173 -9.73 -3.35 7.90
N ILE A 174 -8.88 -3.40 6.86
CA ILE A 174 -8.25 -2.23 6.24
C ILE A 174 -9.30 -1.21 5.76
N ILE A 175 -10.41 -1.67 5.15
CA ILE A 175 -11.50 -0.78 4.72
C ILE A 175 -12.15 -0.07 5.91
N ALA A 176 -12.36 -0.79 7.01
CA ALA A 176 -12.98 -0.25 8.22
C ALA A 176 -12.06 0.76 8.92
N VAL A 177 -10.78 0.41 9.12
CA VAL A 177 -9.82 1.29 9.81
C VAL A 177 -9.50 2.54 8.99
N THR A 178 -9.55 2.49 7.67
CA THR A 178 -9.43 3.66 6.79
C THR A 178 -10.44 4.74 7.17
N LYS A 179 -11.70 4.37 7.37
CA LYS A 179 -12.78 5.31 7.75
C LYS A 179 -12.59 5.87 9.16
N THR A 180 -12.12 5.05 10.09
CA THR A 180 -11.83 5.47 11.47
C THR A 180 -10.69 6.49 11.50
N LEU A 181 -9.56 6.13 10.90
CA LEU A 181 -8.38 6.99 10.87
C LEU A 181 -8.59 8.29 10.09
N ALA A 182 -9.42 8.27 9.04
CA ALA A 182 -9.80 9.50 8.32
C ALA A 182 -10.50 10.52 9.25
N ARG A 183 -11.30 10.04 10.21
CA ARG A 183 -11.97 10.89 11.20
C ARG A 183 -11.04 11.33 12.32
N GLU A 184 -10.18 10.45 12.80
CA GLU A 184 -9.25 10.75 13.89
C GLU A 184 -8.12 11.69 13.46
N LEU A 185 -7.62 11.52 12.23
CA LEU A 185 -6.46 12.24 11.72
C LEU A 185 -6.81 13.45 10.85
N GLY A 186 -8.05 13.52 10.35
CA GLY A 186 -8.53 14.65 9.55
C GLY A 186 -8.34 16.02 10.21
N PRO A 187 -8.60 16.20 11.54
CA PRO A 187 -8.33 17.47 12.23
C PRO A 187 -6.87 17.95 12.17
N PHE A 188 -5.93 17.06 11.85
CA PHE A 188 -4.49 17.37 11.68
C PHE A 188 -4.10 17.52 10.21
N GLY A 189 -5.05 17.64 9.28
CA GLY A 189 -4.77 17.73 7.84
C GLY A 189 -4.19 16.46 7.23
N ILE A 190 -4.52 15.29 7.78
CA ILE A 190 -4.07 13.99 7.26
C ILE A 190 -5.24 13.29 6.55
N ASN A 191 -5.13 13.12 5.24
CA ASN A 191 -6.08 12.31 4.47
C ASN A 191 -5.74 10.81 4.62
N VAL A 192 -6.74 10.00 4.86
CA VAL A 192 -6.59 8.54 4.96
C VAL A 192 -7.55 7.86 3.99
N ASN A 193 -7.00 7.12 3.03
CA ASN A 193 -7.77 6.45 1.99
C ASN A 193 -7.25 5.02 1.76
N ALA A 194 -7.99 4.24 0.98
CA ALA A 194 -7.55 2.93 0.54
C ALA A 194 -7.77 2.75 -0.97
N VAL A 195 -6.94 1.93 -1.60
CA VAL A 195 -7.19 1.34 -2.90
C VAL A 195 -7.57 -0.12 -2.71
N ALA A 196 -8.49 -0.63 -3.54
CA ALA A 196 -8.87 -2.04 -3.55
C ALA A 196 -8.57 -2.63 -4.94
N PRO A 197 -7.34 -3.18 -5.14
CA PRO A 197 -6.98 -3.81 -6.40
C PRO A 197 -7.87 -5.00 -6.74
N GLY A 198 -8.19 -5.14 -8.03
CA GLY A 198 -8.74 -6.35 -8.62
C GLY A 198 -7.65 -7.38 -8.90
N PHE A 199 -7.84 -8.18 -9.96
CA PHE A 199 -6.83 -9.14 -10.38
C PHE A 199 -5.73 -8.43 -11.16
N VAL A 200 -4.56 -8.27 -10.53
CA VAL A 200 -3.39 -7.54 -11.06
C VAL A 200 -2.25 -8.51 -11.33
N GLU A 201 -1.56 -8.36 -12.45
CA GLU A 201 -0.38 -9.15 -12.79
C GLU A 201 0.80 -8.80 -11.88
N THR A 202 1.09 -9.69 -10.95
CA THR A 202 2.21 -9.59 -10.01
C THR A 202 2.83 -10.98 -9.82
N ARG A 203 3.92 -11.07 -9.08
CA ARG A 203 4.49 -12.38 -8.70
C ARG A 203 3.44 -13.28 -8.00
N LEU A 204 2.55 -12.71 -7.18
CA LEU A 204 1.52 -13.48 -6.46
C LEU A 204 0.45 -14.08 -7.40
N THR A 205 0.20 -13.44 -8.53
CA THR A 205 -0.84 -13.81 -9.51
C THR A 205 -0.26 -14.32 -10.84
N ALA A 206 1.08 -14.49 -10.91
CA ALA A 206 1.76 -15.00 -12.09
C ALA A 206 1.21 -16.38 -12.51
N ALA A 207 1.27 -16.67 -13.79
CA ALA A 207 0.89 -17.97 -14.31
C ALA A 207 1.72 -19.08 -13.66
N ARG A 208 1.07 -20.17 -13.25
CA ARG A 208 1.74 -21.33 -12.69
C ARG A 208 2.49 -22.07 -13.77
N LYS A 209 3.80 -22.23 -13.60
CA LYS A 209 4.60 -23.01 -14.54
C LYS A 209 4.36 -24.52 -14.34
N PRO A 210 4.52 -25.33 -15.40
CA PRO A 210 4.43 -26.78 -15.27
C PRO A 210 5.38 -27.33 -14.21
N GLY A 211 4.85 -28.12 -13.27
CA GLY A 211 5.62 -28.70 -12.15
C GLY A 211 5.80 -27.80 -10.93
N GLU A 212 5.37 -26.54 -10.98
CA GLU A 212 5.40 -25.64 -9.83
C GLU A 212 4.09 -25.68 -9.05
N THR A 213 4.19 -25.50 -7.72
CA THR A 213 3.01 -25.34 -6.84
C THR A 213 2.64 -23.89 -6.62
N PHE A 214 3.56 -22.98 -6.95
CA PHE A 214 3.36 -21.54 -6.85
C PHE A 214 2.78 -20.97 -8.15
N GLY A 215 1.99 -19.89 -8.03
CA GLY A 215 1.32 -19.26 -9.16
C GLY A 215 -0.13 -19.72 -9.33
N ILE A 216 -0.84 -19.05 -10.21
CA ILE A 216 -2.27 -19.26 -10.47
C ILE A 216 -2.45 -20.05 -11.78
N PRO A 217 -3.30 -21.10 -11.82
CA PRO A 217 -3.60 -21.83 -13.06
C PRO A 217 -4.10 -20.90 -14.16
N ASP A 218 -3.72 -21.18 -15.42
CA ASP A 218 -4.15 -20.39 -16.58
C ASP A 218 -5.67 -20.32 -16.73
N GLU A 219 -6.37 -21.40 -16.41
CA GLU A 219 -7.84 -21.43 -16.39
C GLU A 219 -8.41 -20.37 -15.44
N THR A 220 -7.89 -20.31 -14.21
CA THR A 220 -8.30 -19.29 -13.21
C THR A 220 -7.99 -17.87 -13.68
N ARG A 221 -6.82 -17.68 -14.32
CA ARG A 221 -6.44 -16.37 -14.89
C ARG A 221 -7.36 -15.97 -16.05
N ASN A 222 -7.73 -16.90 -16.91
CA ASN A 222 -8.66 -16.66 -18.01
C ASN A 222 -10.08 -16.37 -17.50
N MET A 223 -10.54 -17.08 -16.47
CA MET A 223 -11.81 -16.78 -15.79
C MET A 223 -11.81 -15.39 -15.17
N ALA A 224 -10.71 -15.02 -14.47
CA ALA A 224 -10.56 -13.67 -13.91
C ALA A 224 -10.62 -12.59 -15.01
N LYS A 225 -9.93 -12.82 -16.14
CA LYS A 225 -9.96 -11.90 -17.28
C LYS A 225 -11.36 -11.77 -17.89
N ALA A 226 -12.13 -12.86 -17.93
CA ALA A 226 -13.47 -12.87 -18.51
C ALA A 226 -14.50 -12.04 -17.70
N ILE A 227 -14.31 -11.91 -16.40
CA ILE A 227 -15.20 -11.12 -15.53
C ILE A 227 -14.77 -9.64 -15.39
N ILE A 228 -13.60 -9.28 -15.91
CA ILE A 228 -13.12 -7.89 -15.92
C ILE A 228 -13.70 -7.18 -17.15
N ALA A 229 -14.54 -6.16 -16.94
CA ALA A 229 -15.22 -5.46 -18.02
C ALA A 229 -14.27 -4.84 -19.06
N LEU A 230 -13.08 -4.39 -18.64
CA LEU A 230 -12.04 -3.88 -19.56
C LEU A 230 -11.31 -4.98 -20.35
N GLY A 231 -11.61 -6.26 -20.14
CA GLY A 231 -11.11 -7.39 -20.92
C GLY A 231 -9.62 -7.71 -20.75
N ARG A 232 -8.95 -7.11 -19.77
CA ARG A 232 -7.55 -7.39 -19.42
C ARG A 232 -7.36 -7.52 -17.92
N LEU A 233 -6.31 -8.18 -17.51
CA LEU A 233 -5.82 -8.11 -16.13
C LEU A 233 -5.28 -6.71 -15.86
N GLY A 234 -5.32 -6.29 -14.60
CA GLY A 234 -4.68 -5.04 -14.17
C GLY A 234 -3.16 -5.19 -14.20
N GLU A 235 -2.47 -4.10 -14.42
CA GLU A 235 -1.02 -3.97 -14.26
C GLU A 235 -0.72 -3.25 -12.94
N PRO A 236 0.46 -3.46 -12.32
CA PRO A 236 0.85 -2.74 -11.11
C PRO A 236 0.72 -1.21 -11.24
N GLU A 237 0.96 -0.68 -12.43
CA GLU A 237 0.87 0.74 -12.78
C GLU A 237 -0.57 1.27 -12.72
N ASP A 238 -1.58 0.44 -13.01
CA ASP A 238 -2.99 0.83 -12.86
C ASP A 238 -3.29 1.20 -11.39
N ILE A 239 -2.75 0.43 -10.46
CA ILE A 239 -2.92 0.67 -9.02
C ILE A 239 -2.06 1.86 -8.55
N ALA A 240 -0.80 1.91 -8.99
CA ALA A 240 0.14 2.97 -8.65
C ALA A 240 -0.38 4.35 -9.07
N ASN A 241 -1.05 4.45 -10.21
CA ASN A 241 -1.63 5.71 -10.69
C ASN A 241 -2.73 6.24 -9.77
N VAL A 242 -3.63 5.38 -9.27
CA VAL A 242 -4.67 5.77 -8.33
C VAL A 242 -4.09 6.07 -6.95
N THR A 243 -3.09 5.28 -6.52
CA THR A 243 -2.38 5.53 -5.25
C THR A 243 -1.67 6.89 -5.30
N ALA A 244 -0.99 7.23 -6.39
CA ALA A 244 -0.33 8.52 -6.55
C ALA A 244 -1.32 9.69 -6.54
N PHE A 245 -2.50 9.55 -7.17
CA PHE A 245 -3.58 10.54 -7.04
C PHE A 245 -3.97 10.74 -5.57
N LEU A 246 -4.17 9.65 -4.82
CA LEU A 246 -4.53 9.75 -3.39
C LEU A 246 -3.39 10.32 -2.52
N CYS A 247 -2.15 10.23 -2.96
CA CYS A 247 -0.98 10.84 -2.32
C CYS A 247 -0.78 12.32 -2.70
N SER A 248 -1.43 12.80 -3.76
CA SER A 248 -1.23 14.13 -4.32
C SER A 248 -2.13 15.21 -3.71
N PRO A 249 -1.83 16.50 -3.91
CA PRO A 249 -2.72 17.61 -3.55
C PRO A 249 -4.08 17.55 -4.24
N ASP A 250 -4.20 16.90 -5.41
CA ASP A 250 -5.46 16.78 -6.17
C ASP A 250 -6.54 16.01 -5.39
N SER A 251 -6.13 15.22 -4.39
CA SER A 251 -7.02 14.47 -3.50
C SER A 251 -7.22 15.12 -2.12
N ASN A 252 -6.90 16.39 -1.94
CA ASN A 252 -6.95 17.05 -0.62
C ASN A 252 -8.33 17.03 0.04
N PHE A 253 -9.42 16.91 -0.73
CA PHE A 253 -10.77 16.78 -0.18
C PHE A 253 -11.32 15.35 -0.25
N VAL A 254 -10.45 14.37 -0.53
CA VAL A 254 -10.80 12.94 -0.56
C VAL A 254 -10.23 12.28 0.70
N SER A 255 -11.10 11.81 1.61
CA SER A 255 -10.68 11.12 2.84
C SER A 255 -11.74 10.12 3.29
N GLY A 256 -11.32 8.97 3.81
CA GLY A 256 -12.18 7.90 4.30
C GLY A 256 -12.78 7.01 3.21
N VAL A 257 -12.30 7.09 1.96
CA VAL A 257 -12.80 6.29 0.84
C VAL A 257 -11.93 5.08 0.57
N THR A 258 -12.55 4.06 -0.01
CA THR A 258 -11.85 2.92 -0.63
C THR A 258 -12.20 2.93 -2.12
N ILE A 259 -11.19 3.07 -2.98
CA ILE A 259 -11.37 3.11 -4.43
C ILE A 259 -11.06 1.73 -5.03
N PRO A 260 -12.05 1.03 -5.60
CA PRO A 260 -11.80 -0.19 -6.36
C PRO A 260 -11.05 0.14 -7.66
N VAL A 261 -9.90 -0.53 -7.87
CA VAL A 261 -9.11 -0.41 -9.10
C VAL A 261 -9.08 -1.80 -9.74
N SER A 262 -10.12 -2.11 -10.50
CA SER A 262 -10.42 -3.50 -10.88
C SER A 262 -10.90 -3.68 -12.34
N GLY A 263 -10.85 -2.62 -13.14
CA GLY A 263 -11.31 -2.69 -14.54
C GLY A 263 -12.78 -3.08 -14.71
N GLY A 264 -13.62 -2.77 -13.70
CA GLY A 264 -15.05 -3.14 -13.71
C GLY A 264 -15.33 -4.58 -13.24
N GLN A 265 -14.37 -5.26 -12.61
CA GLN A 265 -14.58 -6.62 -12.06
C GLN A 265 -15.73 -6.67 -11.03
N LEU A 266 -15.99 -5.59 -10.31
CA LEU A 266 -17.06 -5.49 -9.34
C LEU A 266 -18.43 -5.20 -9.95
N GLY A 267 -18.57 -5.11 -11.25
CA GLY A 267 -19.81 -4.91 -12.00
C GLY A 267 -20.98 -4.31 -11.20
N GLY A 268 -21.10 -2.96 -11.15
CA GLY A 268 -22.36 -2.32 -10.74
C GLY A 268 -22.78 -2.51 -9.27
N MET A 269 -21.86 -2.46 -8.31
CA MET A 269 -22.23 -2.22 -6.90
C MET A 269 -22.29 -0.74 -6.57
#